data_d9b71207425831b3e1266458c093c1fa
#
_entry.id   d9b71207425831b3e1266458c093c1fa
#
_cell.length_a   1.000
_cell.length_b   1.000
_cell.length_c   1.000
_cell.angle_alpha   90.00
_cell.angle_beta   90.00
_cell.angle_gamma   90.00
#
_symmetry.space_group_name_H-M   'P 1'
#
loop_
_entity.id
_entity.type
_entity.pdbx_description
1 polymer ?
#
loop_
_entity_poly.entity_id
_entity_poly.type
_entity_poly.pdbx_seq_one_letter_code
_entity_poly.pdbx_strand_id
1 'polypeptide(L)'
;MITTEKTTSRTAHLVELMTKGDDAFNNRNQATLDVIHHPDMIAYVTGNAQPIYGRDAHAKFMNQFVSMFPDAFVHTPYLIHFGTGDWITVITNVTGTFTGEMKLPDGKVVPPTGKKFDVEFAQTTKWKGDQLIEIAAFWDAAMLARQLGLA
;
A
#
# COMPACT_ATOMS: atom_id res chain seq x y z
N MET A 1 -12.12 13.96 -27.88
CA MET A 1 -13.25 14.14 -26.92
C MET A 1 -13.73 12.80 -26.39
N ILE A 2 -14.19 11.89 -27.23
CA ILE A 2 -14.67 10.56 -26.81
C ILE A 2 -13.59 9.75 -26.08
N THR A 3 -12.33 9.82 -26.56
CA THR A 3 -11.20 9.12 -25.94
C THR A 3 -10.88 9.64 -24.53
N THR A 4 -11.03 10.95 -24.31
CA THR A 4 -10.77 11.58 -23.01
C THR A 4 -11.81 11.17 -21.97
N GLU A 5 -13.09 11.14 -22.32
CA GLU A 5 -14.16 10.67 -21.43
C GLU A 5 -13.97 9.19 -21.04
N LYS A 6 -13.63 8.34 -22.01
CA LYS A 6 -13.39 6.92 -21.77
C LYS A 6 -12.19 6.71 -20.84
N THR A 7 -11.10 7.46 -21.02
CA THR A 7 -9.91 7.40 -20.17
C THR A 7 -10.24 7.87 -18.75
N THR A 8 -10.98 8.99 -18.60
CA THR A 8 -11.42 9.53 -17.32
C THR A 8 -12.34 8.53 -16.60
N SER A 9 -13.27 7.88 -17.32
CA SER A 9 -14.16 6.85 -16.75
C SER A 9 -13.37 5.63 -16.24
N ARG A 10 -12.40 5.13 -17.00
CA ARG A 10 -11.54 4.01 -16.57
C ARG A 10 -10.71 4.40 -15.35
N THR A 11 -10.08 5.57 -15.37
CA THR A 11 -9.30 6.09 -14.23
C THR A 11 -10.17 6.22 -12.99
N ALA A 12 -11.35 6.81 -13.10
CA ALA A 12 -12.29 6.94 -11.98
C ALA A 12 -12.68 5.57 -11.39
N HIS A 13 -12.99 4.60 -12.25
CA HIS A 13 -13.31 3.24 -11.83
C HIS A 13 -12.15 2.58 -11.08
N LEU A 14 -10.92 2.71 -11.57
CA LEU A 14 -9.74 2.15 -10.91
C LEU A 14 -9.45 2.82 -9.56
N VAL A 15 -9.69 4.14 -9.46
CA VAL A 15 -9.57 4.85 -8.17
C VAL A 15 -10.60 4.35 -7.17
N GLU A 16 -11.83 4.05 -7.57
CA GLU A 16 -12.84 3.43 -6.71
C GLU A 16 -12.41 2.04 -6.23
N LEU A 17 -11.87 1.20 -7.13
CA LEU A 17 -11.36 -0.12 -6.77
C LEU A 17 -10.17 -0.02 -5.81
N MET A 18 -9.27 0.93 -6.04
CA MET A 18 -8.13 1.18 -5.14
C MET A 18 -8.61 1.61 -3.75
N THR A 19 -9.58 2.52 -3.69
CA THR A 19 -10.21 2.95 -2.42
C THR A 19 -10.83 1.76 -1.69
N LYS A 20 -11.55 0.90 -2.41
CA LYS A 20 -12.13 -0.32 -1.84
C LYS A 20 -11.05 -1.25 -1.27
N GLY A 21 -9.91 -1.37 -1.95
CA GLY A 21 -8.75 -2.14 -1.47
C GLY A 21 -8.16 -1.55 -0.19
N ASP A 22 -7.95 -0.23 -0.14
CA ASP A 22 -7.41 0.44 1.04
C ASP A 22 -8.40 0.39 2.21
N ASP A 23 -9.70 0.53 1.97
CA ASP A 23 -10.72 0.32 3.00
C ASP A 23 -10.72 -1.12 3.54
N ALA A 24 -10.53 -2.10 2.65
CA ALA A 24 -10.40 -3.50 3.05
C ALA A 24 -9.15 -3.74 3.90
N PHE A 25 -8.02 -3.10 3.56
CA PHE A 25 -6.82 -3.11 4.40
C PHE A 25 -7.11 -2.49 5.78
N ASN A 26 -7.74 -1.33 5.83
CA ASN A 26 -8.07 -0.64 7.08
C ASN A 26 -8.97 -1.50 7.98
N ASN A 27 -9.89 -2.27 7.40
CA ASN A 27 -10.79 -3.17 8.11
C ASN A 27 -10.22 -4.57 8.31
N ARG A 28 -8.99 -4.83 7.88
CA ARG A 28 -8.34 -6.17 7.94
C ARG A 28 -9.16 -7.25 7.21
N ASN A 29 -9.80 -6.86 6.12
CA ASN A 29 -10.67 -7.73 5.31
C ASN A 29 -9.86 -8.41 4.19
N GLN A 30 -9.19 -9.49 4.52
CA GLN A 30 -8.35 -10.22 3.57
C GLN A 30 -9.17 -10.82 2.41
N ALA A 31 -10.40 -11.26 2.66
CA ALA A 31 -11.26 -11.83 1.61
C ALA A 31 -11.54 -10.83 0.48
N THR A 32 -11.77 -9.56 0.80
CA THR A 32 -11.94 -8.50 -0.21
C THR A 32 -10.63 -8.22 -0.94
N LEU A 33 -9.50 -8.17 -0.23
CA LEU A 33 -8.19 -8.00 -0.85
C LEU A 33 -7.86 -9.15 -1.82
N ASP A 34 -8.23 -10.38 -1.49
CA ASP A 34 -8.00 -11.55 -2.35
C ASP A 34 -8.80 -11.49 -3.66
N VAL A 35 -9.94 -10.81 -3.66
CA VAL A 35 -10.71 -10.57 -4.88
C VAL A 35 -10.07 -9.48 -5.75
N ILE A 36 -9.58 -8.41 -5.13
CA ILE A 36 -8.99 -7.26 -5.84
C ILE A 36 -7.59 -7.57 -6.35
N HIS A 37 -6.78 -8.28 -5.58
CA HIS A 37 -5.42 -8.63 -5.95
C HIS A 37 -5.38 -9.86 -6.85
N HIS A 38 -4.72 -9.73 -8.01
CA HIS A 38 -4.50 -10.88 -8.89
C HIS A 38 -3.58 -11.90 -8.20
N PRO A 39 -3.81 -13.22 -8.36
CA PRO A 39 -2.94 -14.24 -7.74
C PRO A 39 -1.46 -14.09 -8.05
N ASP A 40 -1.13 -13.65 -9.27
CA ASP A 40 0.24 -13.50 -9.77
C ASP A 40 0.74 -12.05 -9.73
N MET A 41 0.15 -11.20 -8.87
CA MET A 41 0.57 -9.80 -8.75
C MET A 41 2.04 -9.67 -8.38
N ILE A 42 2.62 -8.53 -8.72
CA ILE A 42 4.00 -8.17 -8.36
C ILE A 42 3.96 -6.87 -7.56
N ALA A 43 4.65 -6.84 -6.43
CA ALA A 43 4.76 -5.63 -5.60
C ALA A 43 6.21 -5.18 -5.48
N TYR A 44 6.44 -3.91 -5.81
CA TYR A 44 7.70 -3.20 -5.61
C TYR A 44 7.53 -2.30 -4.39
N VAL A 45 8.35 -2.50 -3.38
CA VAL A 45 8.19 -1.83 -2.09
C VAL A 45 9.48 -1.11 -1.71
N THR A 46 9.38 0.13 -1.26
CA THR A 46 10.51 0.90 -0.76
C THR A 46 11.31 0.10 0.28
N GLY A 47 12.62 0.04 0.09
CA GLY A 47 13.53 -0.66 0.99
C GLY A 47 13.71 -2.15 0.70
N ASN A 48 12.88 -2.77 -0.13
CA ASN A 48 13.07 -4.15 -0.55
C ASN A 48 14.00 -4.22 -1.77
N ALA A 49 15.04 -5.02 -1.66
CA ALA A 49 15.98 -5.24 -2.77
C ALA A 49 15.36 -6.02 -3.94
N GLN A 50 14.36 -6.84 -3.66
CA GLN A 50 13.68 -7.68 -4.64
C GLN A 50 12.17 -7.43 -4.60
N PRO A 51 11.47 -7.55 -5.74
CA PRO A 51 10.02 -7.52 -5.76
C PRO A 51 9.41 -8.68 -4.96
N ILE A 52 8.19 -8.46 -4.51
CA ILE A 52 7.36 -9.49 -3.89
C ILE A 52 6.50 -10.10 -5.00
N TYR A 53 6.61 -11.40 -5.21
CA TYR A 53 5.89 -12.12 -6.24
C TYR A 53 4.71 -12.88 -5.66
N GLY A 54 3.52 -12.59 -6.19
CA GLY A 54 2.29 -13.27 -5.83
C GLY A 54 1.51 -12.62 -4.70
N ARG A 55 0.20 -12.80 -4.78
CA ARG A 55 -0.76 -12.26 -3.81
C ARG A 55 -0.50 -12.76 -2.39
N ASP A 56 -0.20 -14.05 -2.23
CA ASP A 56 -0.01 -14.65 -0.91
C ASP A 56 1.25 -14.11 -0.22
N ALA A 57 2.34 -13.95 -0.96
CA ALA A 57 3.56 -13.32 -0.44
C ALA A 57 3.33 -11.85 -0.09
N HIS A 58 2.56 -11.13 -0.90
CA HIS A 58 2.18 -9.74 -0.59
C HIS A 58 1.32 -9.65 0.67
N ALA A 59 0.34 -10.53 0.82
CA ALA A 59 -0.49 -10.60 2.03
C ALA A 59 0.35 -10.86 3.28
N LYS A 60 1.33 -11.76 3.20
CA LYS A 60 2.27 -12.03 4.29
C LYS A 60 3.09 -10.79 4.66
N PHE A 61 3.58 -10.07 3.66
CA PHE A 61 4.30 -8.80 3.87
C PHE A 61 3.42 -7.77 4.59
N MET A 62 2.17 -7.61 4.13
CA MET A 62 1.22 -6.67 4.76
C MET A 62 0.87 -7.08 6.18
N ASN A 63 0.74 -8.37 6.46
CA ASN A 63 0.51 -8.86 7.82
C ASN A 63 1.71 -8.57 8.75
N GLN A 64 2.93 -8.65 8.26
CA GLN A 64 4.12 -8.26 9.02
C GLN A 64 4.10 -6.76 9.32
N PHE A 65 3.72 -5.93 8.36
CA PHE A 65 3.55 -4.49 8.56
C PHE A 65 2.50 -4.19 9.64
N VAL A 66 1.35 -4.83 9.57
CA VAL A 66 0.27 -4.69 10.58
C VAL A 66 0.70 -5.21 11.95
N SER A 67 1.57 -6.22 12.02
CA SER A 67 2.08 -6.70 13.31
C SER A 67 2.96 -5.66 14.02
N MET A 68 3.68 -4.84 13.28
CA MET A 68 4.47 -3.73 13.83
C MET A 68 3.59 -2.51 14.15
N PHE A 69 2.60 -2.25 13.31
CA PHE A 69 1.69 -1.10 13.38
C PHE A 69 0.23 -1.59 13.35
N PRO A 70 -0.30 -2.13 14.48
CA PRO A 70 -1.63 -2.75 14.48
C PRO A 70 -2.77 -1.77 14.12
N ASP A 71 -2.58 -0.48 14.34
CA ASP A 71 -3.50 0.59 14.00
C ASP A 71 -3.20 1.25 12.65
N ALA A 72 -2.36 0.62 11.81
CA ALA A 72 -2.04 1.17 10.50
C ALA A 72 -3.30 1.48 9.69
N PHE A 73 -3.33 2.68 9.12
CA PHE A 73 -4.52 3.21 8.44
C PHE A 73 -4.12 4.01 7.20
N VAL A 74 -4.71 3.66 6.08
CA VAL A 74 -4.59 4.39 4.81
C VAL A 74 -5.74 5.38 4.71
N HIS A 75 -5.43 6.67 4.62
CA HIS A 75 -6.46 7.71 4.63
C HIS A 75 -7.07 7.91 3.23
N THR A 76 -8.40 8.01 3.19
CA THR A 76 -9.16 8.33 1.98
C THR A 76 -10.13 9.47 2.29
N PRO A 77 -10.53 10.31 1.33
CA PRO A 77 -10.11 10.30 -0.08
C PRO A 77 -8.62 10.62 -0.25
N TYR A 78 -8.05 10.20 -1.37
CA TYR A 78 -6.65 10.47 -1.69
C TYR A 78 -6.37 11.95 -1.87
N LEU A 79 -5.17 12.40 -1.46
CA LEU A 79 -4.71 13.77 -1.67
C LEU A 79 -4.53 14.09 -3.15
N ILE A 80 -3.97 13.16 -3.89
CA ILE A 80 -3.73 13.23 -5.32
C ILE A 80 -4.06 11.89 -5.94
N HIS A 81 -4.74 11.89 -7.08
CA HIS A 81 -4.90 10.70 -7.91
C HIS A 81 -4.97 11.09 -9.38
N PHE A 82 -4.40 10.27 -10.22
CA PHE A 82 -4.44 10.43 -11.67
C PHE A 82 -4.12 9.10 -12.35
N GLY A 83 -4.37 9.00 -13.63
CA GLY A 83 -4.03 7.80 -14.36
C GLY A 83 -4.40 7.87 -15.84
N THR A 84 -4.02 6.83 -16.55
CA THR A 84 -4.33 6.65 -17.97
C THR A 84 -4.34 5.14 -18.28
N GLY A 85 -5.29 4.70 -19.10
CA GLY A 85 -5.41 3.28 -19.45
C GLY A 85 -5.59 2.40 -18.21
N ASP A 86 -4.72 1.43 -18.06
CA ASP A 86 -4.74 0.46 -16.96
C ASP A 86 -3.88 0.89 -15.75
N TRP A 87 -3.36 2.09 -15.76
CA TRP A 87 -2.49 2.62 -14.71
C TRP A 87 -3.15 3.75 -13.93
N ILE A 88 -3.01 3.73 -12.61
CA ILE A 88 -3.31 4.87 -11.75
C ILE A 88 -2.19 5.09 -10.73
N THR A 89 -2.06 6.34 -10.29
CA THR A 89 -1.25 6.72 -9.13
C THR A 89 -2.15 7.39 -8.12
N VAL A 90 -1.99 7.00 -6.85
CA VAL A 90 -2.65 7.65 -5.72
C VAL A 90 -1.60 8.04 -4.69
N ILE A 91 -1.78 9.21 -4.07
CA ILE A 91 -0.93 9.69 -2.98
C ILE A 91 -1.82 10.01 -1.80
N THR A 92 -1.49 9.45 -0.65
CA THR A 92 -2.25 9.67 0.58
C THR A 92 -1.38 9.49 1.81
N ASN A 93 -1.86 10.00 2.94
CA ASN A 93 -1.24 9.76 4.22
C ASN A 93 -1.54 8.33 4.70
N VAL A 94 -0.52 7.72 5.27
CA VAL A 94 -0.63 6.47 6.04
C VAL A 94 -0.14 6.77 7.46
N THR A 95 -0.93 6.36 8.43
CA THR A 95 -0.66 6.60 9.84
C THR A 95 -0.59 5.28 10.60
N GLY A 96 0.10 5.30 11.73
CA GLY A 96 0.19 4.14 12.61
C GLY A 96 0.98 4.43 13.87
N THR A 97 0.98 3.45 14.78
CA THR A 97 1.74 3.51 16.03
C THR A 97 2.62 2.28 16.15
N PHE A 98 3.90 2.50 16.44
CA PHE A 98 4.88 1.42 16.57
C PHE A 98 4.74 0.73 17.93
N THR A 99 3.90 -0.29 17.99
CA THR A 99 3.58 -1.04 19.22
C THR A 99 3.93 -2.53 19.14
N GLY A 100 4.21 -3.07 17.96
CA GLY A 100 4.69 -4.44 17.77
C GLY A 100 6.17 -4.50 17.47
N GLU A 101 6.81 -5.63 17.72
CA GLU A 101 8.25 -5.81 17.45
C GLU A 101 8.55 -5.75 15.94
N MET A 102 9.65 -5.09 15.59
CA MET A 102 10.16 -5.04 14.22
C MET A 102 11.31 -6.04 14.08
N LYS A 103 11.13 -7.02 13.21
CA LYS A 103 12.18 -8.01 12.88
C LYS A 103 12.96 -7.55 11.67
N LEU A 104 14.26 -7.38 11.81
CA LEU A 104 15.16 -7.02 10.72
C LEU A 104 15.62 -8.26 9.94
N PRO A 105 16.08 -8.09 8.68
CA PRO A 105 16.54 -9.19 7.83
C PRO A 105 17.71 -10.01 8.44
N ASP A 106 18.53 -9.38 9.29
CA ASP A 106 19.66 -10.02 9.98
C ASP A 106 19.25 -10.79 11.24
N GLY A 107 17.93 -10.88 11.52
CA GLY A 107 17.37 -11.56 12.68
C GLY A 107 17.31 -10.72 13.95
N LYS A 108 17.83 -9.49 13.95
CA LYS A 108 17.67 -8.57 15.07
C LYS A 108 16.24 -8.15 15.25
N VAL A 109 15.83 -7.98 16.49
CA VAL A 109 14.52 -7.49 16.88
C VAL A 109 14.66 -6.08 17.43
N VAL A 110 13.91 -5.13 16.85
CA VAL A 110 13.82 -3.77 17.35
C VAL A 110 12.56 -3.68 18.21
N PRO A 111 12.69 -3.37 19.52
CA PRO A 111 11.52 -3.21 20.37
C PRO A 111 10.71 -1.98 19.96
N PRO A 112 9.38 -2.02 20.14
CA PRO A 112 8.52 -0.89 19.80
C PRO A 112 8.83 0.33 20.66
N THR A 113 8.70 1.52 20.04
CA THR A 113 8.92 2.80 20.74
C THR A 113 7.63 3.42 21.25
N GLY A 114 6.48 2.96 20.79
CA GLY A 114 5.18 3.58 21.04
C GLY A 114 4.94 4.88 20.28
N LYS A 115 5.88 5.27 19.41
CA LYS A 115 5.76 6.50 18.62
C LYS A 115 4.86 6.31 17.41
N LYS A 116 4.21 7.42 17.02
CA LYS A 116 3.31 7.47 15.87
C LYS A 116 4.05 7.94 14.63
N PHE A 117 3.60 7.46 13.47
CA PHE A 117 4.01 8.01 12.19
C PHE A 117 2.81 8.53 11.40
N ASP A 118 3.08 9.52 10.58
CA ASP A 118 2.18 10.07 9.58
C ASP A 118 3.04 10.45 8.37
N VAL A 119 3.00 9.62 7.33
CA VAL A 119 3.82 9.80 6.13
C VAL A 119 2.99 9.66 4.87
N GLU A 120 3.38 10.38 3.82
CA GLU A 120 2.77 10.21 2.52
C GLU A 120 3.29 8.96 1.82
N PHE A 121 2.36 8.16 1.30
CA PHE A 121 2.65 7.03 0.42
C PHE A 121 2.17 7.38 -0.98
N ALA A 122 3.02 7.14 -1.97
CA ALA A 122 2.65 7.12 -3.37
C ALA A 122 2.54 5.68 -3.84
N GLN A 123 1.39 5.32 -4.40
CA GLN A 123 1.14 3.97 -4.91
C GLN A 123 0.79 4.09 -6.39
N THR A 124 1.64 3.49 -7.25
CA THR A 124 1.38 3.38 -8.68
C THR A 124 0.99 1.94 -8.98
N THR A 125 -0.17 1.75 -9.59
CA THR A 125 -0.75 0.42 -9.80
C THR A 125 -1.16 0.20 -11.23
N LYS A 126 -0.96 -1.04 -11.69
CA LYS A 126 -1.45 -1.54 -12.98
C LYS A 126 -2.56 -2.55 -12.76
N TRP A 127 -3.59 -2.49 -13.59
CA TRP A 127 -4.79 -3.28 -13.46
C TRP A 127 -5.07 -4.11 -14.70
N LYS A 128 -5.60 -5.31 -14.49
CA LYS A 128 -6.14 -6.16 -15.55
C LYS A 128 -7.62 -6.38 -15.25
N GLY A 129 -8.50 -5.73 -16.02
CA GLY A 129 -9.91 -5.66 -15.64
C GLY A 129 -10.04 -4.97 -14.28
N ASP A 130 -10.61 -5.65 -13.32
CA ASP A 130 -10.83 -5.17 -11.96
C ASP A 130 -9.82 -5.74 -10.95
N GLN A 131 -8.75 -6.37 -11.43
CA GLN A 131 -7.72 -6.93 -10.56
C GLN A 131 -6.40 -6.16 -10.69
N LEU A 132 -5.83 -5.84 -9.56
CA LEU A 132 -4.50 -5.23 -9.43
C LEU A 132 -3.45 -6.30 -9.72
N ILE A 133 -2.62 -6.06 -10.76
CA ILE A 133 -1.57 -6.99 -11.19
C ILE A 133 -0.16 -6.49 -10.86
N GLU A 134 0.02 -5.20 -10.61
CA GLU A 134 1.31 -4.64 -10.27
C GLU A 134 1.11 -3.42 -9.38
N ILE A 135 1.91 -3.32 -8.33
CA ILE A 135 1.94 -2.17 -7.44
C ILE A 135 3.38 -1.76 -7.15
N ALA A 136 3.64 -0.46 -7.20
CA ALA A 136 4.87 0.14 -6.70
C ALA A 136 4.51 1.14 -5.60
N ALA A 137 4.96 0.88 -4.38
CA ALA A 137 4.69 1.70 -3.22
C ALA A 137 5.96 2.42 -2.77
N PHE A 138 5.87 3.74 -2.64
CA PHE A 138 6.99 4.62 -2.29
C PHE A 138 6.63 5.48 -1.09
N TRP A 139 7.57 5.62 -0.17
CA TRP A 139 7.49 6.56 0.95
C TRP A 139 8.89 7.01 1.36
N ASP A 140 8.98 8.09 2.12
CA ASP A 140 10.24 8.55 2.70
C ASP A 140 10.60 7.69 3.91
N ALA A 141 11.46 6.69 3.69
CA ALA A 141 11.89 5.76 4.73
C ALA A 141 12.71 6.45 5.84
N ALA A 142 13.45 7.49 5.52
CA ALA A 142 14.22 8.25 6.51
C ALA A 142 13.29 9.07 7.42
N MET A 143 12.26 9.68 6.85
CA MET A 143 11.23 10.38 7.64
C MET A 143 10.49 9.40 8.55
N LEU A 144 10.08 8.25 8.03
CA LEU A 144 9.42 7.20 8.83
C LEU A 144 10.31 6.79 10.01
N ALA A 145 11.58 6.48 9.76
CA ALA A 145 12.52 6.08 10.82
C ALA A 145 12.67 7.17 11.90
N ARG A 146 12.77 8.44 11.50
CA ARG A 146 12.84 9.56 12.46
C ARG A 146 11.57 9.67 13.29
N GLN A 147 10.39 9.56 12.68
CA GLN A 147 9.12 9.63 13.41
C GLN A 147 8.97 8.47 14.40
N LEU A 148 9.46 7.29 14.06
CA LEU A 148 9.43 6.11 14.93
C LEU A 148 10.51 6.12 16.02
N GLY A 149 11.43 7.10 16.01
CA GLY A 149 12.53 7.18 16.96
C GLY A 149 13.67 6.19 16.69
N LEU A 150 13.83 5.76 15.43
CA LEU A 150 14.85 4.80 14.99
C LEU A 150 16.06 5.46 14.31
N ALA A 151 16.01 6.76 14.16
CA ALA A 151 17.09 7.54 13.53
C ALA A 151 17.27 8.90 14.23
#